data_bec2a0b5a9e905b2cf687ce93dd1f722
#
_entry.id   bec2a0b5a9e905b2cf687ce93dd1f722
#
_cell.length_a   1.000
_cell.length_b   1.000
_cell.length_c   1.000
_cell.angle_alpha   90.00
_cell.angle_beta   90.00
_cell.angle_gamma   90.00
#
_symmetry.space_group_name_H-M   'P 1'
#
loop_
_entity.id
_entity.type
_entity.pdbx_description
1 polymer ?
#
loop_
_entity_poly.entity_id
_entity_poly.type
_entity_poly.pdbx_seq_one_letter_code
_entity_poly.pdbx_strand_id
1 'polypeptide(L)'
;MIFQTDIKRNNKTIPVIVGMILLLGFTNVSEGKSDIVEIKTFISKDGVHPGETFKIAVLVKISPGWHIHASELSDQFLIPTELLFEENEKTEVTQFHYPEPKLEKYEYSASELEVYDGEIILGAWVKTSSELKPGKYTLKGELDYQACDNRSCLSPKKIEFEIAFKSVPLSKKTEFINQKIFSKLDFKKD
;
A
#
# COMPACT_ATOMS: atom_id res chain seq x y z
N MET A 1 40.98 53.41 51.69
CA MET A 1 39.51 53.33 51.49
C MET A 1 39.31 52.50 50.25
N ILE A 2 39.16 51.21 50.43
CA ILE A 2 39.12 50.24 49.35
C ILE A 2 37.69 49.64 49.36
N PHE A 3 36.92 49.92 48.33
CA PHE A 3 35.60 49.35 48.17
C PHE A 3 35.70 47.93 47.56
N GLN A 4 35.33 46.93 48.32
CA GLN A 4 35.12 45.55 47.86
C GLN A 4 33.72 45.43 47.28
N THR A 5 33.61 45.09 46.00
CA THR A 5 32.33 44.72 45.37
C THR A 5 32.18 43.21 45.35
N ASP A 6 31.23 42.70 46.12
CA ASP A 6 30.80 41.31 46.17
C ASP A 6 30.07 40.92 44.88
N ILE A 7 30.66 40.01 44.10
CA ILE A 7 30.00 39.39 42.94
C ILE A 7 29.23 38.17 43.43
N LYS A 8 27.91 38.30 43.54
CA LYS A 8 26.97 37.24 43.84
C LYS A 8 26.83 36.31 42.63
N ARG A 9 27.44 35.12 42.68
CA ARG A 9 27.36 34.07 41.67
C ARG A 9 25.99 33.38 41.77
N ASN A 10 25.10 33.64 40.83
CA ASN A 10 23.78 33.07 40.75
C ASN A 10 23.83 31.71 40.02
N ASN A 11 23.83 30.61 40.77
CA ASN A 11 23.80 29.23 40.24
C ASN A 11 22.35 28.90 39.81
N LYS A 12 21.99 29.14 38.57
CA LYS A 12 20.78 28.60 37.98
C LYS A 12 21.08 27.21 37.46
N THR A 13 20.65 26.20 38.19
CA THR A 13 20.56 24.82 37.72
C THR A 13 19.56 24.73 36.59
N ILE A 14 20.03 24.42 35.39
CA ILE A 14 19.21 24.15 34.21
C ILE A 14 18.77 22.69 34.35
N PRO A 15 17.45 22.36 34.36
CA PRO A 15 17.00 20.98 34.34
C PRO A 15 17.29 20.38 32.96
N VAL A 16 18.09 19.34 32.93
CA VAL A 16 18.29 18.52 31.71
C VAL A 16 16.98 17.78 31.49
N ILE A 17 16.18 18.26 30.54
CA ILE A 17 15.02 17.53 30.04
C ILE A 17 15.58 16.42 29.12
N VAL A 18 15.64 15.20 29.66
CA VAL A 18 15.86 14.00 28.86
C VAL A 18 14.63 13.79 27.99
N GLY A 19 14.69 14.32 26.78
CA GLY A 19 13.68 14.06 25.75
C GLY A 19 13.72 12.60 25.35
N MET A 20 12.71 11.84 25.79
CA MET A 20 12.45 10.49 25.31
C MET A 20 12.04 10.58 23.83
N ILE A 21 13.00 10.35 22.93
CA ILE A 21 12.76 10.27 21.49
C ILE A 21 11.96 9.00 21.24
N LEU A 22 10.66 9.16 21.09
CA LEU A 22 9.75 8.10 20.60
C LEU A 22 10.15 7.80 19.16
N LEU A 23 10.87 6.72 18.94
CA LEU A 23 11.13 6.16 17.60
C LEU A 23 9.81 5.66 17.02
N LEU A 24 9.05 6.57 16.43
CA LEU A 24 7.95 6.22 15.53
C LEU A 24 8.57 5.50 14.34
N GLY A 25 8.37 4.19 14.30
CA GLY A 25 8.75 3.37 13.14
C GLY A 25 8.05 3.91 11.91
N PHE A 26 8.80 4.52 11.00
CA PHE A 26 8.32 4.91 9.68
C PHE A 26 8.01 3.64 8.90
N THR A 27 6.73 3.26 8.84
CA THR A 27 6.25 2.36 7.80
C THR A 27 6.32 3.15 6.50
N ASN A 28 7.20 2.75 5.58
CA ASN A 28 7.25 3.34 4.24
C ASN A 28 5.96 2.92 3.52
N VAL A 29 4.96 3.78 3.54
CA VAL A 29 3.77 3.70 2.72
C VAL A 29 4.13 4.40 1.42
N SER A 30 4.19 3.66 0.32
CA SER A 30 4.27 4.26 -1.01
C SER A 30 2.86 4.71 -1.40
N GLU A 31 2.72 5.97 -1.77
CA GLU A 31 1.47 6.56 -2.24
C GLU A 31 1.62 6.89 -3.72
N GLY A 32 0.74 6.33 -4.54
CA GLY A 32 0.56 6.76 -5.93
C GLY A 32 -0.71 7.58 -6.03
N LYS A 33 -0.71 8.61 -6.86
CA LYS A 33 -1.84 9.53 -6.99
C LYS A 33 -2.08 9.94 -8.42
N SER A 34 -3.36 9.92 -8.82
CA SER A 34 -3.90 10.69 -9.93
C SER A 34 -4.98 11.63 -9.38
N ASP A 35 -5.50 12.53 -10.21
CA ASP A 35 -6.58 13.44 -9.79
C ASP A 35 -7.86 12.71 -9.35
N ILE A 36 -8.06 11.46 -9.80
CA ILE A 36 -9.27 10.67 -9.58
C ILE A 36 -9.01 9.47 -8.67
N VAL A 37 -7.84 8.84 -8.78
CA VAL A 37 -7.49 7.62 -8.04
C VAL A 37 -6.24 7.86 -7.21
N GLU A 38 -6.33 7.59 -5.92
CA GLU A 38 -5.21 7.54 -4.97
C GLU A 38 -5.00 6.10 -4.51
N ILE A 39 -3.74 5.70 -4.35
CA ILE A 39 -3.41 4.37 -3.83
C ILE A 39 -2.49 4.44 -2.63
N LYS A 40 -2.61 3.46 -1.73
CA LYS A 40 -1.69 3.21 -0.60
C LYS A 40 -1.38 1.74 -0.52
N THR A 41 -0.11 1.42 -0.33
CA THR A 41 0.36 0.04 -0.27
C THR A 41 0.63 -0.42 1.16
N PHE A 42 0.41 -1.69 1.43
CA PHE A 42 0.61 -2.31 2.73
C PHE A 42 1.25 -3.69 2.59
N ILE A 43 2.00 -4.09 3.60
CA ILE A 43 2.53 -5.45 3.76
C ILE A 43 1.97 -6.07 5.04
N SER A 44 1.82 -7.40 5.04
CA SER A 44 1.23 -8.13 6.19
C SER A 44 2.23 -8.44 7.30
N LYS A 45 3.54 -8.23 7.09
CA LYS A 45 4.59 -8.56 8.05
C LYS A 45 5.63 -7.46 8.16
N ASP A 46 6.20 -7.28 9.33
CA ASP A 46 7.29 -6.31 9.62
C ASP A 46 8.66 -6.78 9.09
N GLY A 47 8.76 -8.06 8.75
CA GLY A 47 9.89 -8.72 8.10
C GLY A 47 9.47 -10.07 7.56
N VAL A 48 10.18 -10.59 6.57
CA VAL A 48 9.91 -11.88 5.93
C VAL A 48 11.17 -12.72 5.91
N HIS A 49 11.02 -14.04 6.04
CA HIS A 49 12.15 -14.98 5.92
C HIS A 49 12.37 -15.39 4.47
N PRO A 50 13.58 -15.82 4.09
CA PRO A 50 13.81 -16.46 2.80
C PRO A 50 12.87 -17.65 2.58
N GLY A 51 12.24 -17.72 1.41
CA GLY A 51 11.27 -18.77 1.05
C GLY A 51 9.88 -18.58 1.67
N GLU A 52 9.66 -17.53 2.46
CA GLU A 52 8.38 -17.26 3.11
C GLU A 52 7.41 -16.56 2.16
N THR A 53 6.11 -16.82 2.37
CA THR A 53 5.03 -16.14 1.68
C THR A 53 4.37 -15.12 2.61
N PHE A 54 4.13 -13.91 2.11
CA PHE A 54 3.43 -12.84 2.81
C PHE A 54 2.40 -12.18 1.90
N LYS A 55 1.49 -11.42 2.49
CA LYS A 55 0.46 -10.69 1.75
C LYS A 55 0.85 -9.25 1.53
N ILE A 56 0.45 -8.72 0.38
CA ILE A 56 0.44 -7.29 0.09
C ILE A 56 -0.98 -6.84 -0.15
N ALA A 57 -1.24 -5.55 0.08
CA ALA A 57 -2.52 -4.92 -0.20
C ALA A 57 -2.29 -3.55 -0.83
N VAL A 58 -3.14 -3.21 -1.80
CA VAL A 58 -3.23 -1.90 -2.43
C VAL A 58 -4.62 -1.35 -2.12
N LEU A 59 -4.68 -0.37 -1.23
CA LEU A 59 -5.88 0.40 -0.96
C LEU A 59 -6.05 1.41 -2.07
N VAL A 60 -7.14 1.32 -2.80
CA VAL A 60 -7.49 2.20 -3.92
C VAL A 60 -8.65 3.08 -3.49
N LYS A 61 -8.47 4.39 -3.54
CA LYS A 61 -9.51 5.37 -3.26
C LYS A 61 -9.89 6.11 -4.54
N ILE A 62 -11.14 5.97 -4.91
CA ILE A 62 -11.73 6.56 -6.12
C ILE A 62 -12.52 7.80 -5.70
N SER A 63 -12.31 8.93 -6.39
CA SER A 63 -12.97 10.19 -6.10
C SER A 63 -14.50 10.10 -6.26
N PRO A 64 -15.29 10.81 -5.44
CA PRO A 64 -16.75 10.82 -5.56
C PRO A 64 -17.23 11.19 -6.97
N GLY A 65 -18.24 10.47 -7.47
CA GLY A 65 -18.78 10.66 -8.82
C GLY A 65 -17.99 9.95 -9.93
N TRP A 66 -16.90 9.24 -9.56
CA TRP A 66 -16.12 8.42 -10.45
C TRP A 66 -16.17 6.95 -10.06
N HIS A 67 -15.99 6.09 -11.05
CA HIS A 67 -15.80 4.66 -10.88
C HIS A 67 -14.68 4.19 -11.82
N ILE A 68 -14.18 2.99 -11.56
CA ILE A 68 -13.27 2.27 -12.47
C ILE A 68 -13.92 0.93 -12.80
N HIS A 69 -13.62 0.39 -13.98
CA HIS A 69 -14.12 -0.93 -14.33
C HIS A 69 -13.57 -2.00 -13.38
N ALA A 70 -14.32 -3.08 -13.18
CA ALA A 70 -13.84 -4.20 -12.38
C ALA A 70 -12.69 -4.96 -13.06
N SER A 71 -12.09 -5.91 -12.34
CA SER A 71 -11.03 -6.76 -12.89
C SER A 71 -11.58 -7.83 -13.85
N GLU A 72 -12.80 -8.27 -13.65
CA GLU A 72 -13.50 -9.21 -14.53
C GLU A 72 -14.72 -8.50 -15.11
N LEU A 73 -14.86 -8.54 -16.43
CA LEU A 73 -15.88 -7.81 -17.18
C LEU A 73 -16.61 -8.74 -18.12
N SER A 74 -17.94 -8.61 -18.17
CA SER A 74 -18.78 -9.30 -19.16
C SER A 74 -18.59 -8.76 -20.56
N ASP A 75 -18.26 -7.47 -20.71
CA ASP A 75 -17.99 -6.80 -21.97
C ASP A 75 -16.50 -6.75 -22.27
N GLN A 76 -16.06 -7.52 -23.28
CA GLN A 76 -14.65 -7.61 -23.71
C GLN A 76 -14.07 -6.33 -24.33
N PHE A 77 -14.89 -5.33 -24.65
CA PHE A 77 -14.45 -4.05 -25.20
C PHE A 77 -14.08 -3.02 -24.13
N LEU A 78 -14.40 -3.30 -22.89
CA LEU A 78 -14.02 -2.46 -21.75
C LEU A 78 -12.62 -2.82 -21.27
N ILE A 79 -11.97 -1.85 -20.66
CA ILE A 79 -10.62 -2.02 -20.09
C ILE A 79 -10.74 -2.36 -18.61
N PRO A 80 -10.31 -3.55 -18.17
CA PRO A 80 -10.39 -3.96 -16.77
C PRO A 80 -9.41 -3.20 -15.89
N THR A 81 -9.63 -3.27 -14.58
CA THR A 81 -8.64 -2.89 -13.58
C THR A 81 -7.71 -4.06 -13.33
N GLU A 82 -6.41 -3.83 -13.51
CA GLU A 82 -5.39 -4.86 -13.35
C GLU A 82 -4.29 -4.41 -12.40
N LEU A 83 -3.87 -5.31 -11.51
CA LEU A 83 -2.74 -5.14 -10.63
C LEU A 83 -1.57 -5.95 -11.18
N LEU A 84 -0.52 -5.27 -11.62
CA LEU A 84 0.63 -5.86 -12.30
C LEU A 84 1.90 -5.67 -11.45
N PHE A 85 2.87 -6.56 -11.59
CA PHE A 85 4.16 -6.49 -10.88
C PHE A 85 5.31 -6.80 -11.82
N GLU A 86 6.46 -6.13 -11.61
CA GLU A 86 7.68 -6.46 -12.31
C GLU A 86 8.17 -7.86 -11.89
N GLU A 87 8.38 -8.72 -12.89
CA GLU A 87 9.01 -10.02 -12.66
C GLU A 87 10.45 -9.86 -12.16
N ASN A 88 10.83 -10.62 -11.15
CA ASN A 88 12.20 -10.66 -10.65
C ASN A 88 12.52 -12.00 -9.98
N GLU A 89 13.80 -12.34 -9.90
CA GLU A 89 14.28 -13.60 -9.30
C GLU A 89 14.11 -13.68 -7.77
N LYS A 90 13.77 -12.59 -7.11
CA LYS A 90 13.72 -12.49 -5.65
C LYS A 90 12.33 -12.73 -5.08
N THR A 91 11.30 -12.45 -5.88
CA THR A 91 9.90 -12.55 -5.47
C THR A 91 9.02 -13.05 -6.60
N GLU A 92 8.07 -13.91 -6.26
CA GLU A 92 7.00 -14.39 -7.13
C GLU A 92 5.67 -13.86 -6.56
N VAL A 93 4.88 -13.18 -7.39
CA VAL A 93 3.56 -12.67 -7.01
C VAL A 93 2.49 -13.60 -7.55
N THR A 94 1.59 -14.04 -6.67
CA THR A 94 0.56 -15.05 -6.99
C THR A 94 -0.76 -14.72 -6.30
N GLN A 95 -1.82 -15.43 -6.65
CA GLN A 95 -3.14 -15.38 -5.99
C GLN A 95 -3.63 -13.96 -5.74
N PHE A 96 -3.98 -13.28 -6.82
CA PHE A 96 -4.56 -11.95 -6.75
C PHE A 96 -5.96 -11.99 -6.12
N HIS A 97 -6.25 -10.97 -5.33
CA HIS A 97 -7.57 -10.72 -4.79
C HIS A 97 -8.11 -9.40 -5.32
N TYR A 98 -9.29 -9.48 -5.91
CA TYR A 98 -10.11 -8.33 -6.27
C TYR A 98 -11.44 -8.43 -5.52
N PRO A 99 -12.00 -7.31 -5.02
CA PRO A 99 -13.29 -7.34 -4.34
C PRO A 99 -14.41 -7.65 -5.33
N GLU A 100 -15.56 -8.11 -4.83
CA GLU A 100 -16.76 -8.28 -5.65
C GLU A 100 -17.15 -6.91 -6.25
N PRO A 101 -17.41 -6.84 -7.58
CA PRO A 101 -17.82 -5.62 -8.23
C PRO A 101 -19.26 -5.25 -7.89
N LYS A 102 -19.60 -3.99 -8.07
CA LYS A 102 -20.99 -3.52 -8.16
C LYS A 102 -21.46 -3.62 -9.59
N LEU A 103 -22.73 -3.94 -9.77
CA LEU A 103 -23.42 -3.83 -11.06
C LEU A 103 -24.17 -2.50 -11.09
N GLU A 104 -23.77 -1.62 -12.00
CA GLU A 104 -24.31 -0.27 -12.08
C GLU A 104 -24.63 0.10 -13.53
N LYS A 105 -25.71 0.87 -13.72
CA LYS A 105 -26.16 1.34 -15.03
C LYS A 105 -25.73 2.79 -15.24
N TYR A 106 -25.06 3.05 -16.37
CA TYR A 106 -24.58 4.38 -16.76
C TYR A 106 -25.17 4.82 -18.09
N GLU A 107 -25.21 6.15 -18.34
CA GLU A 107 -25.79 6.71 -19.56
C GLU A 107 -25.05 6.28 -20.83
N TYR A 108 -23.79 5.98 -20.76
CA TYR A 108 -22.94 5.57 -21.88
C TYR A 108 -23.00 4.07 -22.21
N SER A 109 -23.69 3.25 -21.39
CA SER A 109 -23.74 1.81 -21.57
C SER A 109 -25.16 1.30 -21.83
N ALA A 110 -25.29 0.30 -22.71
CA ALA A 110 -26.55 -0.39 -22.97
C ALA A 110 -26.94 -1.39 -21.87
N SER A 111 -25.98 -1.95 -21.13
CA SER A 111 -26.14 -2.91 -20.04
C SER A 111 -25.62 -2.36 -18.71
N GLU A 112 -25.87 -3.06 -17.62
CA GLU A 112 -25.17 -2.84 -16.35
C GLU A 112 -23.70 -3.21 -16.53
N LEU A 113 -22.81 -2.50 -15.83
CA LEU A 113 -21.36 -2.70 -15.88
C LEU A 113 -20.85 -3.12 -14.51
N GLU A 114 -19.86 -3.99 -14.51
CA GLU A 114 -19.09 -4.37 -13.34
C GLU A 114 -18.07 -3.27 -13.01
N VAL A 115 -18.24 -2.60 -11.87
CA VAL A 115 -17.42 -1.44 -11.49
C VAL A 115 -16.99 -1.46 -10.04
N TYR A 116 -15.95 -0.68 -9.75
CA TYR A 116 -15.52 -0.32 -8.41
C TYR A 116 -15.66 1.19 -8.22
N ASP A 117 -16.15 1.59 -7.05
CA ASP A 117 -16.24 2.99 -6.60
C ASP A 117 -15.83 3.13 -5.14
N GLY A 118 -15.61 4.37 -4.69
CA GLY A 118 -15.28 4.68 -3.32
C GLY A 118 -13.92 4.12 -2.90
N GLU A 119 -13.87 3.29 -1.86
CA GLU A 119 -12.64 2.71 -1.33
C GLU A 119 -12.67 1.19 -1.47
N ILE A 120 -11.70 0.64 -2.20
CA ILE A 120 -11.54 -0.80 -2.39
C ILE A 120 -10.14 -1.25 -1.98
N ILE A 121 -9.97 -2.55 -1.73
CA ILE A 121 -8.68 -3.15 -1.39
C ILE A 121 -8.41 -4.28 -2.38
N LEU A 122 -7.34 -4.14 -3.13
CA LEU A 122 -6.76 -5.19 -3.96
C LEU A 122 -5.65 -5.88 -3.16
N GLY A 123 -5.39 -7.15 -3.44
CA GLY A 123 -4.36 -7.88 -2.73
C GLY A 123 -3.65 -8.91 -3.58
N ALA A 124 -2.48 -9.36 -3.11
CA ALA A 124 -1.80 -10.51 -3.68
C ALA A 124 -0.93 -11.22 -2.62
N TRP A 125 -0.61 -12.48 -2.90
CA TRP A 125 0.42 -13.21 -2.18
C TRP A 125 1.77 -12.99 -2.87
N VAL A 126 2.81 -12.81 -2.05
CA VAL A 126 4.19 -12.67 -2.51
C VAL A 126 5.03 -13.73 -1.83
N LYS A 127 5.63 -14.62 -2.61
CA LYS A 127 6.59 -15.61 -2.15
C LYS A 127 8.01 -15.09 -2.39
N THR A 128 8.84 -15.12 -1.37
CA THR A 128 10.26 -14.76 -1.51
C THR A 128 11.09 -15.96 -1.97
N SER A 129 12.19 -15.68 -2.68
CA SER A 129 13.21 -16.72 -2.97
C SER A 129 13.78 -17.31 -1.68
N SER A 130 14.04 -18.62 -1.66
CA SER A 130 14.72 -19.30 -0.56
C SER A 130 16.18 -18.83 -0.37
N GLU A 131 16.77 -18.21 -1.40
CA GLU A 131 18.13 -17.68 -1.39
C GLU A 131 18.19 -16.19 -1.05
N LEU A 132 17.04 -15.59 -0.70
CA LEU A 132 16.96 -14.18 -0.41
C LEU A 132 17.80 -13.82 0.83
N LYS A 133 18.80 -12.97 0.66
CA LYS A 133 19.66 -12.53 1.77
C LYS A 133 18.93 -11.53 2.67
N PRO A 134 19.31 -11.45 3.97
CA PRO A 134 18.80 -10.37 4.82
C PRO A 134 19.14 -8.99 4.24
N GLY A 135 18.12 -8.10 4.19
CA GLY A 135 18.27 -6.78 3.58
C GLY A 135 16.94 -6.09 3.32
N LYS A 136 17.00 -4.92 2.71
CA LYS A 136 15.81 -4.18 2.23
C LYS A 136 15.60 -4.46 0.76
N TYR A 137 14.36 -4.65 0.38
CA TYR A 137 13.94 -4.95 -0.98
C TYR A 137 12.74 -4.11 -1.35
N THR A 138 12.55 -3.93 -2.64
CA THR A 138 11.40 -3.22 -3.20
C THR A 138 10.76 -4.11 -4.26
N LEU A 139 9.47 -4.31 -4.16
CA LEU A 139 8.62 -4.88 -5.19
C LEU A 139 7.95 -3.73 -5.93
N LYS A 140 8.13 -3.66 -7.23
CA LYS A 140 7.52 -2.64 -8.08
C LYS A 140 6.28 -3.20 -8.75
N GLY A 141 5.26 -2.37 -8.83
CA GLY A 141 4.01 -2.72 -9.48
C GLY A 141 3.33 -1.50 -10.08
N GLU A 142 2.28 -1.77 -10.84
CA GLU A 142 1.40 -0.75 -11.42
C GLU A 142 -0.06 -1.17 -11.27
N LEU A 143 -0.92 -0.19 -11.15
CA LEU A 143 -2.37 -0.32 -11.22
C LEU A 143 -2.81 0.26 -12.55
N ASP A 144 -3.26 -0.59 -13.46
CA ASP A 144 -3.87 -0.22 -14.73
C ASP A 144 -5.37 -0.10 -14.51
N TYR A 145 -5.99 0.97 -15.00
CA TYR A 145 -7.43 1.18 -14.86
C TYR A 145 -7.96 2.18 -15.88
N GLN A 146 -9.27 2.16 -16.08
CA GLN A 146 -9.99 3.20 -16.80
C GLN A 146 -11.04 3.83 -15.89
N ALA A 147 -10.95 5.14 -15.66
CA ALA A 147 -11.89 5.89 -14.86
C ALA A 147 -13.00 6.48 -15.72
N CYS A 148 -14.25 6.34 -15.25
CA CYS A 148 -15.45 6.82 -15.93
C CYS A 148 -16.32 7.62 -14.94
N ASP A 149 -17.06 8.57 -15.46
CA ASP A 149 -18.19 9.23 -14.77
C ASP A 149 -19.52 8.67 -15.29
N ASN A 150 -20.65 9.28 -14.97
CA ASN A 150 -21.97 8.84 -15.45
C ASN A 150 -22.16 8.95 -16.97
N ARG A 151 -21.32 9.67 -17.69
CA ARG A 151 -21.51 10.03 -19.11
C ARG A 151 -20.42 9.51 -20.02
N SER A 152 -19.19 9.39 -19.54
CA SER A 152 -18.04 9.08 -20.37
C SER A 152 -16.89 8.47 -19.59
N CYS A 153 -16.01 7.80 -20.31
CA CYS A 153 -14.76 7.26 -19.80
C CYS A 153 -13.56 8.11 -20.26
N LEU A 154 -12.59 8.26 -19.39
CA LEU A 154 -11.30 8.85 -19.73
C LEU A 154 -10.41 7.82 -20.43
N SER A 155 -9.30 8.28 -20.99
CA SER A 155 -8.26 7.38 -21.47
C SER A 155 -7.72 6.52 -20.32
N PRO A 156 -7.39 5.24 -20.57
CA PRO A 156 -6.77 4.38 -19.56
C PRO A 156 -5.54 5.03 -18.94
N LYS A 157 -5.31 4.76 -17.67
CA LYS A 157 -4.19 5.28 -16.90
C LYS A 157 -3.50 4.16 -16.14
N LYS A 158 -2.22 4.41 -15.82
CA LYS A 158 -1.38 3.59 -14.97
C LYS A 158 -0.92 4.40 -13.76
N ILE A 159 -0.90 3.78 -12.60
CA ILE A 159 -0.27 4.32 -11.40
C ILE A 159 0.82 3.35 -10.99
N GLU A 160 2.07 3.76 -11.16
CA GLU A 160 3.23 3.01 -10.66
C GLU A 160 3.35 3.17 -9.15
N PHE A 161 3.77 2.10 -8.48
CA PHE A 161 4.02 2.11 -7.04
C PHE A 161 5.15 1.16 -6.64
N GLU A 162 5.67 1.39 -5.45
CA GLU A 162 6.70 0.54 -4.86
C GLU A 162 6.24 0.02 -3.49
N ILE A 163 6.53 -1.24 -3.21
CA ILE A 163 6.29 -1.87 -1.92
C ILE A 163 7.64 -2.27 -1.31
N ALA A 164 8.07 -1.50 -0.32
CA ALA A 164 9.28 -1.82 0.41
C ALA A 164 9.02 -2.94 1.43
N PHE A 165 9.88 -3.95 1.46
CA PHE A 165 9.85 -5.01 2.46
C PHE A 165 11.27 -5.35 2.94
N LYS A 166 11.35 -6.07 4.06
CA LYS A 166 12.62 -6.41 4.68
C LYS A 166 12.74 -7.93 4.82
N SER A 167 13.79 -8.50 4.23
CA SER A 167 14.17 -9.88 4.54
C SER A 167 15.00 -9.93 5.81
N VAL A 168 14.73 -10.90 6.67
CA VAL A 168 15.39 -11.10 7.96
C VAL A 168 15.86 -12.55 8.12
N PRO A 169 16.92 -12.80 8.94
CA PRO A 169 17.38 -14.16 9.22
C PRO A 169 16.27 -15.00 9.89
N LEU A 170 16.29 -16.32 9.67
CA LEU A 170 15.34 -17.27 10.29
C LEU A 170 15.30 -17.19 11.84
N SER A 171 16.42 -16.77 12.47
CA SER A 171 16.51 -16.59 13.92
C SER A 171 15.73 -15.37 14.44
N LYS A 172 15.36 -14.42 13.57
CA LYS A 172 14.64 -13.22 13.95
C LYS A 172 13.13 -13.48 13.91
N LYS A 173 12.42 -13.18 15.00
CA LYS A 173 10.95 -13.22 15.01
C LYS A 173 10.39 -12.11 14.14
N THR A 174 9.30 -12.41 13.45
CA THR A 174 8.52 -11.47 12.64
C THR A 174 7.09 -11.41 13.16
N GLU A 175 6.44 -10.27 12.98
CA GLU A 175 5.08 -10.02 13.47
C GLU A 175 4.14 -9.67 12.33
N PHE A 176 2.88 -10.07 12.47
CA PHE A 176 1.84 -9.61 11.56
C PHE A 176 1.48 -8.16 11.87
N ILE A 177 1.51 -7.33 10.84
CA ILE A 177 1.16 -5.91 10.91
C ILE A 177 -0.02 -5.62 9.97
N ASN A 178 -0.60 -4.42 10.07
CA ASN A 178 -1.71 -3.97 9.21
C ASN A 178 -2.93 -4.93 9.20
N GLN A 179 -3.16 -5.67 10.29
CA GLN A 179 -4.18 -6.71 10.37
C GLN A 179 -5.58 -6.22 9.96
N LYS A 180 -5.93 -4.95 10.29
CA LYS A 180 -7.22 -4.34 9.93
C LYS A 180 -7.45 -4.27 8.40
N ILE A 181 -6.39 -4.08 7.63
CA ILE A 181 -6.46 -4.09 6.15
C ILE A 181 -6.59 -5.54 5.66
N PHE A 182 -5.71 -6.41 6.12
CA PHE A 182 -5.65 -7.80 5.65
C PHE A 182 -6.84 -8.67 6.08
N SER A 183 -7.56 -8.29 7.14
CA SER A 183 -8.82 -8.97 7.52
C SER A 183 -9.99 -8.72 6.57
N LYS A 184 -9.87 -7.74 5.67
CA LYS A 184 -10.86 -7.44 4.64
C LYS A 184 -10.60 -8.16 3.31
N LEU A 185 -9.45 -8.82 3.18
CA LEU A 185 -9.07 -9.56 1.98
C LEU A 185 -9.44 -11.03 2.14
N ASP A 186 -10.37 -11.48 1.32
CA ASP A 186 -10.75 -12.89 1.23
C ASP A 186 -10.02 -13.52 0.04
N PHE A 187 -8.84 -14.07 0.28
CA PHE A 187 -8.16 -14.87 -0.72
C PHE A 187 -8.89 -16.22 -0.80
N LYS A 188 -9.58 -16.49 -1.91
CA LYS A 188 -10.20 -17.79 -2.16
C LYS A 188 -9.15 -18.87 -1.89
N LYS A 189 -9.49 -19.84 -1.03
CA LYS A 189 -8.68 -21.04 -0.86
C LYS A 189 -8.91 -21.89 -2.10
N ASP A 190 -7.84 -22.10 -2.88
CA ASP A 190 -7.82 -23.16 -3.89
C ASP A 190 -7.90 -24.54 -3.25
#